data_ed6f798807f31a8e0873080a926d7b7e
#
_entry.id   ed6f798807f31a8e0873080a926d7b7e
#
_cell.length_a   1.000
_cell.length_b   1.000
_cell.length_c   1.000
_cell.angle_alpha   90.00
_cell.angle_beta   90.00
_cell.angle_gamma   90.00
#
_symmetry.space_group_name_H-M   'P 1'
#
loop_
_entity.id
_entity.type
_entity.pdbx_description
1 polymer ?
#
loop_
_entity_poly.entity_id
_entity_poly.type
_entity_poly.pdbx_seq_one_letter_code
_entity_poly.pdbx_strand_id
1 'polypeptide(L)'
;MAFQQFDLNYATEYSKAMANAYPYWSYFSDLYGSPNSATYKPVSGNAVAVQSMTTSGARATNRNQITGNFSRNFNTSEQVLQMRMDREWDTLADPMDIQEDPIVNIANITKTFNEFQKVPEMDAYAASTLATAATQFGGIDDTALTAENILETWDSYLAYMVNQRVPRDRIRCKMTPDTYKLLKEAAGITRFVEADTGVRNIDRNVGKLDGISIMEVPKDMMMSSYDFTEGWAAKSDAKQINLLMFDPMSIAAPVVYETSMMSAPSAQSKGKWLYYERYYYDVFALNQRLPGIFMNMAANPTITNNLTVKSVAGGSGKTVVTVDQPIPYGMTAYYKTNTGSATAPTYGEDISSWTPFVNGAAITATAGDYITVAFANTTGVPGGKSFAAQYGTAVVVSGS
;
A
#
# COMPACT_ATOMS: atom_id res chain seq x y z
N MET A 1 -23.75 6.03 -0.93
CA MET A 1 -24.99 5.78 -0.13
C MET A 1 -25.49 7.12 0.35
N ALA A 2 -26.79 7.39 0.25
CA ALA A 2 -27.33 8.63 0.83
C ALA A 2 -27.18 8.54 2.35
N PHE A 3 -26.88 9.67 2.99
CA PHE A 3 -26.88 9.83 4.44
C PHE A 3 -28.18 9.24 4.99
N GLN A 4 -28.13 8.13 5.70
CA GLN A 4 -29.32 7.50 6.27
C GLN A 4 -29.63 8.19 7.59
N GLN A 5 -30.79 8.83 7.63
CA GLN A 5 -31.35 9.34 8.87
C GLN A 5 -32.02 8.14 9.59
N PHE A 6 -31.54 7.80 10.76
CA PHE A 6 -32.13 6.74 11.59
C PHE A 6 -33.08 7.33 12.61
N ASP A 7 -34.23 6.70 12.75
CA ASP A 7 -35.18 7.01 13.83
C ASP A 7 -34.72 6.28 15.10
N LEU A 8 -34.73 6.97 16.24
CA LEU A 8 -34.40 6.40 17.53
C LEU A 8 -35.51 5.43 17.98
N ASN A 9 -35.11 4.21 18.35
CA ASN A 9 -36.00 3.21 18.94
C ASN A 9 -35.95 3.35 20.46
N TYR A 10 -37.02 3.86 21.05
CA TYR A 10 -37.20 3.93 22.51
C TYR A 10 -37.61 2.57 23.01
N ALA A 11 -36.76 1.93 23.81
CA ALA A 11 -37.11 0.67 24.48
C ALA A 11 -37.98 0.91 25.70
N THR A 12 -39.07 0.17 25.82
CA THR A 12 -39.97 0.23 26.96
C THR A 12 -39.35 -0.32 28.25
N GLU A 13 -38.30 -1.13 28.15
CA GLU A 13 -37.48 -1.59 29.27
C GLU A 13 -36.03 -1.13 29.13
N TYR A 14 -35.51 -0.54 30.17
CA TYR A 14 -34.22 0.12 30.20
C TYR A 14 -33.08 -0.88 30.34
N SER A 15 -32.25 -1.02 29.30
CA SER A 15 -30.96 -1.71 29.39
C SER A 15 -29.83 -0.71 29.52
N LYS A 16 -29.09 -0.75 30.62
CA LYS A 16 -27.90 0.09 30.83
C LYS A 16 -26.67 -0.34 30.05
N ALA A 17 -26.74 -1.45 29.35
CA ALA A 17 -25.64 -2.01 28.58
C ALA A 17 -25.95 -1.97 27.09
N MET A 18 -25.06 -1.35 26.30
CA MET A 18 -25.11 -1.45 24.84
C MET A 18 -24.56 -2.81 24.41
N ALA A 19 -25.37 -3.54 23.64
CA ALA A 19 -24.94 -4.78 23.00
C ALA A 19 -24.55 -4.50 21.54
N ASN A 20 -23.40 -3.88 21.37
CA ASN A 20 -22.80 -3.65 20.04
C ASN A 20 -22.11 -4.92 19.55
N ALA A 21 -21.81 -4.97 18.26
CA ALA A 21 -20.86 -5.92 17.72
C ALA A 21 -19.48 -5.77 18.41
N TYR A 22 -18.59 -6.72 18.19
CA TYR A 22 -17.24 -6.61 18.78
C TYR A 22 -16.55 -5.34 18.27
N PRO A 23 -15.94 -4.52 19.17
CA PRO A 23 -15.22 -3.31 18.78
C PRO A 23 -14.04 -3.67 17.90
N TYR A 24 -13.78 -2.84 16.92
CA TYR A 24 -12.67 -3.02 16.00
C TYR A 24 -11.36 -2.52 16.64
N TRP A 25 -10.28 -3.25 16.37
CA TRP A 25 -8.92 -2.89 16.80
C TRP A 25 -8.12 -2.49 15.56
N SER A 26 -7.28 -1.45 15.67
CA SER A 26 -6.41 -1.08 14.56
C SER A 26 -5.34 -2.16 14.32
N TYR A 27 -5.44 -2.82 13.18
CA TYR A 27 -4.46 -3.84 12.75
C TYR A 27 -3.24 -3.21 12.08
N PHE A 28 -3.33 -1.96 11.62
CA PHE A 28 -2.25 -1.23 10.98
C PHE A 28 -1.67 -0.09 11.83
N SER A 29 -1.88 -0.14 13.14
CA SER A 29 -1.32 0.85 14.09
C SER A 29 0.20 0.98 14.02
N ASP A 30 0.90 -0.08 13.63
CA ASP A 30 2.35 -0.10 13.41
C ASP A 30 2.80 0.83 12.28
N LEU A 31 1.95 1.13 11.30
CA LEU A 31 2.24 2.10 10.24
C LEU A 31 2.09 3.53 10.72
N TYR A 32 0.97 3.84 11.37
CA TYR A 32 0.68 5.19 11.86
C TYR A 32 1.63 5.61 12.99
N GLY A 33 2.10 4.66 13.80
CA GLY A 33 3.09 4.86 14.86
C GLY A 33 4.56 4.79 14.40
N SER A 34 4.84 4.62 13.11
CA SER A 34 6.21 4.48 12.62
C SER A 34 7.01 5.80 12.72
N PRO A 35 8.34 5.76 12.95
CA PRO A 35 9.18 6.97 12.96
C PRO A 35 9.11 7.77 11.66
N ASN A 36 8.88 7.12 10.52
CA ASN A 36 8.70 7.79 9.23
C ASN A 36 7.48 8.69 9.21
N SER A 37 6.39 8.28 9.83
CA SER A 37 5.13 9.05 9.88
C SER A 37 5.29 10.39 10.57
N ALA A 38 6.18 10.47 11.57
CA ALA A 38 6.56 11.73 12.21
C ALA A 38 7.53 12.57 11.35
N THR A 39 8.46 11.92 10.65
CA THR A 39 9.51 12.59 9.86
C THR A 39 8.95 13.22 8.59
N TYR A 40 8.06 12.53 7.89
CA TYR A 40 7.47 12.97 6.62
C TYR A 40 6.07 13.57 6.80
N LYS A 41 5.93 14.42 7.79
CA LYS A 41 4.68 15.15 8.07
C LYS A 41 4.74 16.52 7.40
N PRO A 42 3.72 16.96 6.63
CA PRO A 42 3.68 18.31 6.08
C PRO A 42 3.64 19.35 7.22
N VAL A 43 4.47 20.36 7.10
CA VAL A 43 4.51 21.47 8.07
C VAL A 43 3.65 22.64 7.58
N SER A 44 3.61 22.85 6.26
CA SER A 44 2.73 23.83 5.62
C SER A 44 2.33 23.34 4.22
N GLY A 45 1.07 23.55 3.85
CA GLY A 45 0.52 23.00 2.61
C GLY A 45 0.09 21.53 2.75
N ASN A 46 -0.24 20.89 1.63
CA ASN A 46 -0.77 19.54 1.56
C ASN A 46 0.21 18.52 0.97
N ALA A 47 1.48 18.87 0.82
CA ALA A 47 2.49 18.01 0.21
C ALA A 47 3.81 18.01 0.98
N VAL A 48 4.47 16.87 0.95
CA VAL A 48 5.83 16.68 1.45
C VAL A 48 6.71 16.22 0.31
N ALA A 49 7.85 16.87 0.12
CA ALA A 49 8.87 16.44 -0.82
C ALA A 49 9.89 15.54 -0.10
N VAL A 50 9.97 14.29 -0.54
CA VAL A 50 10.99 13.34 -0.05
C VAL A 50 12.13 13.29 -1.05
N GLN A 51 13.29 13.75 -0.64
CA GLN A 51 14.48 13.73 -1.48
C GLN A 51 15.29 12.46 -1.26
N SER A 52 15.78 11.89 -2.34
CA SER A 52 16.71 10.78 -2.32
C SER A 52 17.95 11.10 -3.13
N MET A 53 19.08 10.50 -2.76
CA MET A 53 20.35 10.68 -3.42
C MET A 53 20.97 9.34 -3.78
N THR A 54 21.45 9.24 -5.01
CA THR A 54 22.23 8.10 -5.48
C THR A 54 23.64 8.54 -5.84
N THR A 55 24.63 7.69 -5.61
CA THR A 55 26.05 7.97 -5.93
C THR A 55 26.61 6.85 -6.79
N SER A 56 27.59 7.18 -7.64
CA SER A 56 28.36 6.15 -8.35
C SER A 56 29.27 5.37 -7.39
N GLY A 57 29.66 4.17 -7.78
CA GLY A 57 30.65 3.37 -7.05
C GLY A 57 32.04 3.97 -7.03
N ALA A 58 32.87 3.53 -6.09
CA ALA A 58 34.29 3.88 -6.04
C ALA A 58 35.04 3.21 -7.21
N ARG A 59 36.07 3.88 -7.69
CA ARG A 59 37.00 3.36 -8.71
C ARG A 59 38.37 3.12 -8.10
N ALA A 60 39.14 2.20 -8.71
CA ALA A 60 40.53 1.98 -8.29
C ALA A 60 41.35 3.23 -8.53
N THR A 61 42.24 3.54 -7.59
CA THR A 61 43.15 4.69 -7.69
C THR A 61 44.52 4.26 -8.18
N ASN A 62 45.19 5.14 -8.95
CA ASN A 62 46.62 5.02 -9.26
C ASN A 62 47.37 5.94 -8.32
N ARG A 63 48.20 5.37 -7.45
CA ARG A 63 49.01 6.14 -6.47
C ARG A 63 50.08 7.00 -7.12
N ASN A 64 50.46 6.67 -8.37
CA ASN A 64 51.57 7.33 -9.04
C ASN A 64 51.15 8.45 -9.99
N GLN A 65 49.83 8.63 -10.17
CA GLN A 65 49.31 9.65 -11.10
C GLN A 65 48.00 10.25 -10.55
N ILE A 66 47.87 11.55 -10.72
CA ILE A 66 46.58 12.23 -10.60
C ILE A 66 45.88 12.05 -11.93
N THR A 67 45.05 11.02 -12.06
CA THR A 67 44.29 10.73 -13.27
C THR A 67 42.86 11.21 -13.14
N GLY A 68 42.42 12.06 -14.03
CA GLY A 68 41.06 12.48 -14.22
C GLY A 68 40.62 13.74 -13.50
N ASN A 69 39.67 14.42 -14.13
CA ASN A 69 39.03 15.60 -13.55
C ASN A 69 38.01 15.18 -12.49
N PHE A 70 37.83 16.04 -11.49
CA PHE A 70 36.68 15.89 -10.58
C PHE A 70 35.39 16.06 -11.37
N SER A 71 34.50 15.10 -11.24
CA SER A 71 33.16 15.13 -11.87
C SER A 71 32.09 14.89 -10.82
N ARG A 72 30.87 15.38 -11.07
CA ARG A 72 29.72 15.13 -10.22
C ARG A 72 29.32 13.66 -10.32
N ASN A 73 29.43 12.92 -9.21
CA ASN A 73 29.17 11.48 -9.13
C ASN A 73 27.92 11.15 -8.30
N PHE A 74 27.02 12.11 -8.14
CA PHE A 74 25.77 11.93 -7.41
C PHE A 74 24.60 12.49 -8.21
N ASN A 75 23.45 11.88 -8.05
CA ASN A 75 22.18 12.34 -8.57
C ASN A 75 21.15 12.43 -7.45
N THR A 76 20.26 13.40 -7.52
CA THR A 76 19.18 13.60 -6.57
C THR A 76 17.85 13.39 -7.29
N SER A 77 16.93 12.69 -6.64
CA SER A 77 15.54 12.56 -7.10
C SER A 77 14.59 12.99 -5.98
N GLU A 78 13.44 13.50 -6.37
CA GLU A 78 12.42 13.99 -5.46
C GLU A 78 11.11 13.23 -5.70
N GLN A 79 10.48 12.81 -4.60
CA GLN A 79 9.12 12.27 -4.59
C GLN A 79 8.22 13.23 -3.85
N VAL A 80 7.21 13.77 -4.52
CA VAL A 80 6.21 14.64 -3.91
C VAL A 80 5.06 13.77 -3.41
N LEU A 81 4.82 13.81 -2.11
CA LEU A 81 3.75 13.11 -1.39
C LEU A 81 2.63 14.11 -1.12
N GLN A 82 1.54 14.00 -1.85
CA GLN A 82 0.38 14.88 -1.70
C GLN A 82 -0.70 14.19 -0.88
N MET A 83 -1.11 14.79 0.22
CA MET A 83 -2.18 14.27 1.08
C MET A 83 -3.55 14.40 0.43
N ARG A 84 -4.38 13.37 0.57
CA ARG A 84 -5.66 13.24 -0.13
C ARG A 84 -6.84 12.93 0.78
N MET A 85 -6.62 12.33 1.96
CA MET A 85 -7.68 11.87 2.86
C MET A 85 -8.02 12.95 3.89
N ASP A 86 -8.96 13.84 3.52
CA ASP A 86 -9.55 14.84 4.41
C ASP A 86 -10.98 14.39 4.72
N ARG A 87 -11.23 14.02 5.97
CA ARG A 87 -12.49 13.40 6.41
C ARG A 87 -13.14 14.22 7.49
N GLU A 88 -14.46 14.30 7.42
CA GLU A 88 -15.27 14.93 8.44
C GLU A 88 -16.46 14.07 8.84
N TRP A 89 -16.86 14.20 10.06
CA TRP A 89 -18.06 13.56 10.60
C TRP A 89 -18.74 14.48 11.62
N ASP A 90 -20.04 14.60 11.51
CA ASP A 90 -20.85 15.41 12.40
C ASP A 90 -22.08 14.65 12.89
N THR A 91 -22.53 15.01 14.07
CA THR A 91 -23.76 14.47 14.67
C THR A 91 -24.41 15.48 15.59
N LEU A 92 -25.68 15.29 15.84
CA LEU A 92 -26.43 16.07 16.81
C LEU A 92 -27.15 15.14 17.81
N ALA A 93 -27.29 15.60 19.03
CA ALA A 93 -28.06 14.92 20.07
C ALA A 93 -29.06 15.89 20.70
N ASP A 94 -30.33 15.48 20.77
CA ASP A 94 -31.36 16.27 21.46
C ASP A 94 -31.28 16.01 22.96
N PRO A 95 -31.31 17.04 23.81
CA PRO A 95 -31.37 16.85 25.27
C PRO A 95 -32.55 16.03 25.75
N MET A 96 -33.67 16.02 25.02
CA MET A 96 -34.84 15.19 25.38
C MET A 96 -34.54 13.70 25.10
N ASP A 97 -33.89 13.38 23.97
CA ASP A 97 -33.48 12.00 23.67
C ASP A 97 -32.49 11.48 24.73
N ILE A 98 -31.57 12.34 25.20
CA ILE A 98 -30.61 11.98 26.27
C ILE A 98 -31.32 11.70 27.60
N GLN A 99 -32.43 12.37 27.87
CA GLN A 99 -33.22 12.14 29.09
C GLN A 99 -34.06 10.86 28.99
N GLU A 100 -34.60 10.57 27.84
CA GLU A 100 -35.44 9.38 27.58
C GLU A 100 -34.59 8.12 27.44
N ASP A 101 -33.41 8.24 26.81
CA ASP A 101 -32.45 7.14 26.68
C ASP A 101 -31.02 7.59 27.01
N PRO A 102 -30.51 7.32 28.23
CA PRO A 102 -29.14 7.66 28.62
C PRO A 102 -28.03 7.00 27.80
N ILE A 103 -28.35 6.00 26.96
CA ILE A 103 -27.40 5.44 25.99
C ILE A 103 -27.08 6.46 24.91
N VAL A 104 -28.04 7.32 24.54
CA VAL A 104 -27.91 8.42 23.59
C VAL A 104 -27.08 9.54 24.21
N ASN A 105 -25.81 9.30 24.43
CA ASN A 105 -24.84 10.27 24.90
C ASN A 105 -23.78 10.48 23.83
N ILE A 106 -23.38 11.73 23.60
CA ILE A 106 -22.34 12.07 22.60
C ILE A 106 -21.08 11.22 22.80
N ALA A 107 -20.68 10.95 24.04
CA ALA A 107 -19.51 10.10 24.31
C ALA A 107 -19.67 8.66 23.80
N ASN A 108 -20.86 8.08 23.92
CA ASN A 108 -21.16 6.74 23.42
C ASN A 108 -21.27 6.74 21.88
N ILE A 109 -21.88 7.78 21.31
CA ILE A 109 -22.03 7.94 19.87
C ILE A 109 -20.65 8.08 19.21
N THR A 110 -19.78 8.95 19.74
CA THR A 110 -18.42 9.16 19.25
C THR A 110 -17.54 7.93 19.42
N LYS A 111 -17.65 7.24 20.56
CA LYS A 111 -16.94 5.97 20.77
C LYS A 111 -17.35 4.94 19.72
N THR A 112 -18.64 4.79 19.47
CA THR A 112 -19.17 3.87 18.48
C THR A 112 -18.69 4.24 17.05
N PHE A 113 -18.71 5.52 16.72
CA PHE A 113 -18.17 5.99 15.43
C PHE A 113 -16.69 5.65 15.29
N ASN A 114 -15.87 5.95 16.28
CA ASN A 114 -14.44 5.67 16.23
C ASN A 114 -14.15 4.17 16.10
N GLU A 115 -14.83 3.33 16.88
CA GLU A 115 -14.60 1.89 16.89
C GLU A 115 -15.11 1.16 15.62
N PHE A 116 -16.20 1.63 15.00
CA PHE A 116 -16.85 0.91 13.92
C PHE A 116 -16.72 1.58 12.53
N GLN A 117 -16.29 2.84 12.48
CA GLN A 117 -16.15 3.55 11.22
C GLN A 117 -14.75 4.12 11.00
N LYS A 118 -14.26 4.99 11.87
CA LYS A 118 -13.01 5.72 11.68
C LYS A 118 -11.78 4.80 11.64
N VAL A 119 -11.61 3.96 12.65
CA VAL A 119 -10.43 3.07 12.74
C VAL A 119 -10.42 2.03 11.62
N PRO A 120 -11.54 1.34 11.30
CA PRO A 120 -11.59 0.45 10.15
C PRO A 120 -11.32 1.14 8.81
N GLU A 121 -11.82 2.38 8.62
CA GLU A 121 -11.55 3.17 7.41
C GLU A 121 -10.05 3.43 7.23
N MET A 122 -9.36 3.84 8.29
CA MET A 122 -7.92 4.07 8.25
C MET A 122 -7.15 2.80 7.90
N ASP A 123 -7.52 1.67 8.48
CA ASP A 123 -6.88 0.38 8.20
C ASP A 123 -7.17 -0.11 6.77
N ALA A 124 -8.39 0.01 6.29
CA ALA A 124 -8.76 -0.31 4.90
C ALA A 124 -7.99 0.57 3.89
N TYR A 125 -7.82 1.85 4.20
CA TYR A 125 -7.04 2.77 3.38
C TYR A 125 -5.56 2.37 3.36
N ALA A 126 -4.98 2.01 4.51
CA ALA A 126 -3.61 1.50 4.58
C ALA A 126 -3.43 0.24 3.72
N ALA A 127 -4.31 -0.75 3.85
CA ALA A 127 -4.25 -1.99 3.06
C ALA A 127 -4.31 -1.72 1.55
N SER A 128 -5.23 -0.88 1.08
CA SER A 128 -5.37 -0.55 -0.35
C SER A 128 -4.18 0.25 -0.90
N THR A 129 -3.61 1.13 -0.09
CA THR A 129 -2.40 1.89 -0.49
C THR A 129 -1.19 0.97 -0.60
N LEU A 130 -1.02 0.03 0.34
CA LEU A 130 0.03 -0.98 0.26
C LEU A 130 -0.14 -1.89 -0.97
N ALA A 131 -1.37 -2.29 -1.29
CA ALA A 131 -1.66 -3.06 -2.50
C ALA A 131 -1.29 -2.28 -3.78
N THR A 132 -1.63 -1.01 -3.83
CA THR A 132 -1.26 -0.13 -4.94
C THR A 132 0.27 -0.01 -5.07
N ALA A 133 0.97 0.19 -3.97
CA ALA A 133 2.42 0.30 -3.95
C ALA A 133 3.11 -1.00 -4.38
N ALA A 134 2.65 -2.16 -3.88
CA ALA A 134 3.15 -3.47 -4.29
C ALA A 134 2.88 -3.73 -5.78
N THR A 135 1.71 -3.35 -6.28
CA THR A 135 1.37 -3.44 -7.71
C THR A 135 2.36 -2.64 -8.55
N GLN A 136 2.66 -1.40 -8.17
CA GLN A 136 3.58 -0.53 -8.90
C GLN A 136 5.02 -1.05 -8.95
N PHE A 137 5.45 -1.77 -7.94
CA PHE A 137 6.80 -2.33 -7.87
C PHE A 137 6.92 -3.75 -8.43
N GLY A 138 5.83 -4.48 -8.59
CA GLY A 138 5.84 -5.90 -8.92
C GLY A 138 6.05 -6.82 -7.71
N GLY A 139 5.69 -6.35 -6.52
CA GLY A 139 5.77 -7.09 -5.25
C GLY A 139 4.51 -7.92 -4.96
N ILE A 140 3.88 -8.49 -5.99
CA ILE A 140 2.67 -9.31 -5.85
C ILE A 140 2.89 -10.68 -6.46
N ASP A 141 2.43 -11.71 -5.72
CA ASP A 141 2.33 -13.09 -6.18
C ASP A 141 0.87 -13.55 -6.08
N ASP A 142 0.39 -14.28 -7.10
CA ASP A 142 -0.96 -14.82 -7.15
C ASP A 142 -1.02 -16.35 -6.96
N THR A 143 0.08 -16.96 -6.54
CA THR A 143 0.13 -18.39 -6.22
C THR A 143 -0.93 -18.74 -5.20
N ALA A 144 -1.79 -19.71 -5.52
CA ALA A 144 -2.79 -20.19 -4.58
C ALA A 144 -2.11 -20.87 -3.39
N LEU A 145 -2.37 -20.37 -2.18
CA LEU A 145 -1.77 -20.88 -0.96
C LEU A 145 -2.50 -22.15 -0.49
N THR A 146 -1.71 -23.18 -0.16
CA THR A 146 -2.18 -24.46 0.40
C THR A 146 -1.32 -24.82 1.61
N ALA A 147 -1.77 -25.78 2.43
CA ALA A 147 -0.97 -26.26 3.55
C ALA A 147 0.36 -26.91 3.14
N GLU A 148 0.49 -27.33 1.88
CA GLU A 148 1.68 -27.99 1.33
C GLU A 148 2.72 -26.99 0.86
N ASN A 149 2.30 -25.85 0.25
CA ASN A 149 3.20 -24.88 -0.36
C ASN A 149 3.44 -23.62 0.49
N ILE A 150 2.66 -23.37 1.53
CA ILE A 150 2.70 -22.11 2.28
C ILE A 150 4.06 -21.81 2.90
N LEU A 151 4.80 -22.82 3.36
CA LEU A 151 6.14 -22.64 3.94
C LEU A 151 7.18 -22.32 2.86
N GLU A 152 7.15 -23.03 1.74
CA GLU A 152 8.02 -22.74 0.60
C GLU A 152 7.77 -21.33 0.03
N THR A 153 6.50 -20.96 -0.07
CA THR A 153 6.09 -19.63 -0.49
C THR A 153 6.56 -18.55 0.50
N TRP A 154 6.42 -18.81 1.80
CA TRP A 154 6.92 -17.92 2.86
C TRP A 154 8.43 -17.68 2.74
N ASP A 155 9.20 -18.77 2.61
CA ASP A 155 10.67 -18.70 2.46
C ASP A 155 11.07 -17.94 1.19
N SER A 156 10.32 -18.12 0.10
CA SER A 156 10.55 -17.43 -1.16
C SER A 156 10.32 -15.92 -1.02
N TYR A 157 9.25 -15.48 -0.33
CA TYR A 157 8.97 -14.06 -0.09
C TYR A 157 10.02 -13.44 0.81
N LEU A 158 10.42 -14.15 1.85
CA LEU A 158 11.46 -13.68 2.75
C LEU A 158 12.81 -13.55 2.03
N ALA A 159 13.18 -14.55 1.24
CA ALA A 159 14.39 -14.52 0.42
C ALA A 159 14.36 -13.35 -0.58
N TYR A 160 13.21 -13.11 -1.22
CA TYR A 160 13.00 -11.98 -2.11
C TYR A 160 13.27 -10.65 -1.38
N MET A 161 12.61 -10.40 -0.26
CA MET A 161 12.77 -9.15 0.50
C MET A 161 14.21 -8.95 1.01
N VAL A 162 14.86 -10.00 1.51
CA VAL A 162 16.24 -9.94 1.99
C VAL A 162 17.23 -9.68 0.84
N ASN A 163 17.02 -10.27 -0.34
CA ASN A 163 17.80 -9.98 -1.55
C ASN A 163 17.66 -8.51 -1.99
N GLN A 164 16.53 -7.88 -1.71
CA GLN A 164 16.29 -6.44 -1.89
C GLN A 164 16.90 -5.57 -0.78
N ARG A 165 17.68 -6.16 0.13
CA ARG A 165 18.33 -5.50 1.28
C ARG A 165 17.35 -4.97 2.33
N VAL A 166 16.15 -5.55 2.43
CA VAL A 166 15.22 -5.24 3.52
C VAL A 166 15.69 -5.92 4.79
N PRO A 167 15.88 -5.21 5.91
CA PRO A 167 16.31 -5.80 7.17
C PRO A 167 15.25 -6.76 7.72
N ARG A 168 15.64 -8.01 7.94
CA ARG A 168 14.73 -9.10 8.35
C ARG A 168 14.01 -8.82 9.66
N ASP A 169 14.68 -8.23 10.62
CA ASP A 169 14.15 -7.89 11.96
C ASP A 169 13.02 -6.87 11.95
N ARG A 170 12.92 -6.06 10.89
CA ARG A 170 11.88 -5.07 10.73
C ARG A 170 10.66 -5.55 9.96
N ILE A 171 10.76 -6.67 9.26
CA ILE A 171 9.63 -7.21 8.50
C ILE A 171 8.50 -7.57 9.45
N ARG A 172 7.28 -7.20 9.08
CA ARG A 172 6.02 -7.56 9.74
C ARG A 172 5.17 -8.33 8.75
N CYS A 173 4.40 -9.28 9.27
CA CYS A 173 3.48 -10.06 8.45
C CYS A 173 2.05 -9.90 8.96
N LYS A 174 1.14 -9.65 8.02
CA LYS A 174 -0.30 -9.70 8.25
C LYS A 174 -0.89 -10.73 7.32
N MET A 175 -1.81 -11.54 7.81
CA MET A 175 -2.45 -12.57 7.00
C MET A 175 -3.91 -12.75 7.38
N THR A 176 -4.70 -13.26 6.43
CA THR A 176 -6.10 -13.59 6.70
C THR A 176 -6.20 -14.82 7.59
N PRO A 177 -7.29 -14.98 8.35
CA PRO A 177 -7.51 -16.14 9.21
C PRO A 177 -7.46 -17.48 8.45
N ASP A 178 -7.90 -17.50 7.19
CA ASP A 178 -7.83 -18.71 6.36
C ASP A 178 -6.38 -19.06 6.02
N THR A 179 -5.58 -18.09 5.63
CA THR A 179 -4.15 -18.29 5.37
C THR A 179 -3.40 -18.72 6.63
N TYR A 180 -3.73 -18.12 7.77
CA TYR A 180 -3.17 -18.52 9.05
C TYR A 180 -3.54 -19.95 9.45
N LYS A 181 -4.78 -20.38 9.13
CA LYS A 181 -5.19 -21.78 9.28
C LYS A 181 -4.31 -22.72 8.46
N LEU A 182 -4.06 -22.41 7.17
CA LEU A 182 -3.17 -23.19 6.30
C LEU A 182 -1.76 -23.26 6.87
N LEU A 183 -1.24 -22.15 7.40
CA LEU A 183 0.09 -22.15 8.06
C LEU A 183 0.14 -23.11 9.26
N LYS A 184 -0.91 -23.12 10.09
CA LYS A 184 -0.99 -24.05 11.23
C LYS A 184 -1.15 -25.51 10.82
N GLU A 185 -1.65 -25.79 9.64
CA GLU A 185 -1.83 -27.13 9.08
C GLU A 185 -0.57 -27.63 8.34
N ALA A 186 0.35 -26.73 7.98
CA ALA A 186 1.56 -27.08 7.27
C ALA A 186 2.42 -28.10 8.02
N ALA A 187 2.87 -29.12 7.31
CA ALA A 187 3.57 -30.27 7.91
C ALA A 187 4.91 -29.93 8.59
N GLY A 188 5.58 -28.85 8.13
CA GLY A 188 6.84 -28.38 8.70
C GLY A 188 6.72 -27.63 10.01
N ILE A 189 5.52 -27.26 10.44
CA ILE A 189 5.31 -26.55 11.71
C ILE A 189 5.30 -27.55 12.85
N THR A 190 6.30 -27.47 13.72
CA THR A 190 6.35 -28.27 14.93
C THR A 190 5.31 -27.77 15.93
N ARG A 191 4.39 -28.61 16.32
CA ARG A 191 3.38 -28.32 17.33
C ARG A 191 3.97 -28.61 18.71
N PHE A 192 4.15 -27.59 19.53
CA PHE A 192 4.60 -27.79 20.91
C PHE A 192 3.41 -28.21 21.77
N VAL A 193 3.65 -29.28 22.56
CA VAL A 193 2.75 -29.71 23.62
C VAL A 193 3.39 -29.28 24.94
N GLU A 194 2.92 -28.21 25.52
CA GLU A 194 3.29 -27.90 26.91
C GLU A 194 2.50 -28.79 27.86
N ALA A 195 3.25 -29.59 28.64
CA ALA A 195 2.68 -30.36 29.72
C ALA A 195 2.91 -29.59 31.04
N ASP A 196 1.97 -28.77 31.44
CA ASP A 196 1.93 -28.20 32.78
C ASP A 196 1.08 -29.10 33.68
N THR A 197 1.69 -29.57 34.79
CA THR A 197 1.08 -30.23 35.96
C THR A 197 -0.26 -30.94 35.73
N GLY A 198 -0.32 -31.87 34.77
CA GLY A 198 -1.47 -32.76 34.54
C GLY A 198 -2.50 -32.32 33.55
N VAL A 199 -2.41 -31.09 33.00
CA VAL A 199 -3.27 -30.61 31.91
C VAL A 199 -2.41 -30.49 30.66
N ARG A 200 -2.72 -31.30 29.62
CA ARG A 200 -2.06 -31.20 28.31
C ARG A 200 -2.70 -30.07 27.50
N ASN A 201 -2.10 -28.88 27.51
CA ASN A 201 -2.47 -27.81 26.62
C ASN A 201 -1.66 -27.94 25.33
N ILE A 202 -2.35 -28.01 24.19
CA ILE A 202 -1.73 -27.92 22.86
C ILE A 202 -1.82 -26.46 22.42
N ASP A 203 -0.71 -25.74 22.50
CA ASP A 203 -0.62 -24.41 21.90
C ASP A 203 -0.41 -24.54 20.39
N ARG A 204 -1.36 -24.02 19.62
CA ARG A 204 -1.32 -23.98 18.15
C ARG A 204 -1.10 -22.58 17.61
N ASN A 205 -0.73 -21.65 18.48
CA ASN A 205 -0.50 -20.25 18.09
C ASN A 205 0.91 -20.10 17.50
N VAL A 206 0.98 -19.63 16.25
CA VAL A 206 2.23 -19.29 15.56
C VAL A 206 2.36 -17.76 15.57
N GLY A 207 2.66 -17.20 16.74
CA GLY A 207 2.81 -15.74 16.89
C GLY A 207 4.02 -15.17 16.14
N LYS A 208 5.04 -16.01 15.89
CA LYS A 208 6.25 -15.64 15.14
C LYS A 208 6.73 -16.83 14.32
N LEU A 209 7.11 -16.57 13.08
CA LEU A 209 7.81 -17.51 12.21
C LEU A 209 9.09 -16.82 11.71
N ASP A 210 10.23 -17.50 11.83
CA ASP A 210 11.56 -16.97 11.46
C ASP A 210 11.92 -15.63 12.11
N GLY A 211 11.38 -15.35 13.29
CA GLY A 211 11.56 -14.08 14.00
C GLY A 211 10.60 -12.96 13.57
N ILE A 212 9.80 -13.18 12.52
CA ILE A 212 8.80 -12.23 12.02
C ILE A 212 7.50 -12.42 12.78
N SER A 213 6.94 -11.31 13.32
CA SER A 213 5.64 -11.35 13.98
C SER A 213 4.51 -11.47 12.96
N ILE A 214 3.59 -12.38 13.24
CA ILE A 214 2.40 -12.63 12.42
C ILE A 214 1.18 -12.07 13.15
N MET A 215 0.35 -11.34 12.41
CA MET A 215 -0.92 -10.82 12.91
C MET A 215 -2.06 -11.29 11.99
N GLU A 216 -3.08 -11.88 12.57
CA GLU A 216 -4.32 -12.21 11.85
C GLU A 216 -5.15 -10.93 11.67
N VAL A 217 -5.63 -10.70 10.44
CA VAL A 217 -6.46 -9.54 10.08
C VAL A 217 -7.71 -10.04 9.37
N PRO A 218 -8.90 -9.56 9.73
CA PRO A 218 -10.14 -9.95 9.07
C PRO A 218 -10.09 -9.74 7.56
N LYS A 219 -10.76 -10.60 6.80
CA LYS A 219 -10.74 -10.59 5.33
C LYS A 219 -11.25 -9.29 4.72
N ASP A 220 -12.27 -8.69 5.32
CA ASP A 220 -12.88 -7.44 4.89
C ASP A 220 -11.91 -6.25 4.97
N MET A 221 -10.89 -6.34 5.85
CA MET A 221 -9.82 -5.35 5.99
C MET A 221 -8.59 -5.60 5.09
N MET A 222 -8.55 -6.73 4.40
CA MET A 222 -7.41 -7.16 3.57
C MET A 222 -7.82 -7.24 2.10
N MET A 223 -8.38 -6.15 1.56
CA MET A 223 -8.74 -6.05 0.15
C MET A 223 -7.85 -5.05 -0.58
N SER A 224 -7.67 -5.24 -1.88
CA SER A 224 -6.78 -4.42 -2.71
C SER A 224 -7.33 -3.03 -3.02
N SER A 225 -8.64 -2.82 -2.94
CA SER A 225 -9.27 -1.52 -3.20
C SER A 225 -10.58 -1.34 -2.44
N TYR A 226 -10.83 -0.09 -2.04
CA TYR A 226 -12.05 0.30 -1.33
C TYR A 226 -12.64 1.58 -1.94
N ASP A 227 -13.93 1.77 -1.70
CA ASP A 227 -14.63 3.03 -1.94
C ASP A 227 -14.75 3.79 -0.61
N PHE A 228 -14.24 5.01 -0.60
CA PHE A 228 -14.22 5.92 0.54
C PHE A 228 -15.16 7.11 0.36
N THR A 229 -16.13 7.05 -0.53
CA THR A 229 -17.06 8.15 -0.79
C THR A 229 -17.90 8.44 0.45
N GLU A 230 -18.51 7.41 1.04
CA GLU A 230 -19.26 7.50 2.28
C GLU A 230 -18.90 6.30 3.18
N GLY A 231 -18.06 6.51 4.19
CA GLY A 231 -17.49 5.43 4.99
C GLY A 231 -16.45 4.64 4.21
N TRP A 232 -16.41 3.33 4.40
CA TRP A 232 -15.50 2.42 3.67
C TRP A 232 -16.23 1.15 3.24
N ALA A 233 -15.99 0.72 2.02
CA ALA A 233 -16.54 -0.52 1.48
C ALA A 233 -15.61 -1.08 0.41
N ALA A 234 -15.39 -2.40 0.40
CA ALA A 234 -14.61 -3.03 -0.66
C ALA A 234 -15.30 -2.84 -2.02
N LYS A 235 -14.53 -2.46 -3.04
CA LYS A 235 -15.03 -2.35 -4.41
C LYS A 235 -15.35 -3.73 -4.98
N SER A 236 -16.25 -3.80 -5.96
CA SER A 236 -16.66 -5.06 -6.59
C SER A 236 -15.53 -5.79 -7.32
N ASP A 237 -14.51 -5.07 -7.76
CA ASP A 237 -13.31 -5.59 -8.43
C ASP A 237 -12.12 -5.82 -7.48
N ALA A 238 -12.29 -5.51 -6.19
CA ALA A 238 -11.25 -5.69 -5.18
C ALA A 238 -10.82 -7.16 -5.07
N LYS A 239 -9.51 -7.37 -4.93
CA LYS A 239 -8.91 -8.69 -4.76
C LYS A 239 -8.56 -8.93 -3.30
N GLN A 240 -8.71 -10.16 -2.83
CA GLN A 240 -8.33 -10.53 -1.48
C GLN A 240 -6.81 -10.58 -1.35
N ILE A 241 -6.27 -9.86 -0.39
CA ILE A 241 -4.89 -10.00 0.05
C ILE A 241 -4.85 -11.14 1.07
N ASN A 242 -4.16 -12.23 0.75
CA ASN A 242 -4.07 -13.40 1.62
C ASN A 242 -2.97 -13.25 2.67
N LEU A 243 -1.82 -12.73 2.23
CA LEU A 243 -0.63 -12.52 3.04
C LEU A 243 0.04 -11.21 2.62
N LEU A 244 0.44 -10.40 3.57
CA LEU A 244 1.15 -9.14 3.39
C LEU A 244 2.38 -9.13 4.27
N MET A 245 3.56 -9.03 3.66
CA MET A 245 4.83 -8.75 4.33
C MET A 245 5.28 -7.34 4.03
N PHE A 246 5.66 -6.58 5.04
CA PHE A 246 6.13 -5.21 4.85
C PHE A 246 7.13 -4.77 5.92
N ASP A 247 7.99 -3.82 5.55
CA ASP A 247 8.83 -3.06 6.48
C ASP A 247 8.12 -1.73 6.80
N PRO A 248 7.71 -1.45 8.04
CA PRO A 248 7.08 -0.18 8.41
C PRO A 248 7.88 1.07 8.01
N MET A 249 9.20 0.93 7.88
CA MET A 249 10.06 2.03 7.42
C MET A 249 9.97 2.30 5.90
N SER A 250 9.28 1.46 5.14
CA SER A 250 9.00 1.69 3.71
C SER A 250 7.79 2.61 3.49
N ILE A 251 7.09 2.94 4.57
CA ILE A 251 5.81 3.63 4.54
C ILE A 251 5.89 4.85 5.44
N ALA A 252 5.22 5.92 5.04
CA ALA A 252 4.94 7.08 5.87
C ALA A 252 3.42 7.27 5.94
N ALA A 253 2.85 7.24 7.12
CA ALA A 253 1.43 7.40 7.37
C ALA A 253 1.17 8.59 8.32
N PRO A 254 1.41 9.84 7.88
CA PRO A 254 1.22 11.01 8.72
C PRO A 254 -0.26 11.26 9.01
N VAL A 255 -0.58 11.50 10.26
CA VAL A 255 -1.81 12.15 10.69
C VAL A 255 -1.46 13.61 11.01
N VAL A 256 -1.96 14.53 10.20
CA VAL A 256 -1.52 15.93 10.23
C VAL A 256 -2.44 16.79 11.07
N TYR A 257 -3.72 16.53 10.99
CA TYR A 257 -4.74 17.31 11.66
C TYR A 257 -5.82 16.39 12.19
N GLU A 258 -6.18 16.60 13.43
CA GLU A 258 -7.30 15.95 14.09
C GLU A 258 -7.90 16.98 15.05
N THR A 259 -9.19 17.26 14.88
CA THR A 259 -9.92 18.14 15.78
C THR A 259 -11.30 17.60 16.03
N SER A 260 -11.72 17.73 17.26
CA SER A 260 -13.10 17.44 17.67
C SER A 260 -13.66 18.66 18.37
N MET A 261 -14.88 19.05 18.04
CA MET A 261 -15.58 20.19 18.61
C MET A 261 -16.95 19.76 19.09
N MET A 262 -17.32 20.20 20.29
CA MET A 262 -18.65 20.01 20.84
C MET A 262 -19.26 21.37 21.18
N SER A 263 -20.46 21.63 20.68
CA SER A 263 -21.21 22.86 20.98
C SER A 263 -22.39 22.54 21.89
N ALA A 264 -22.50 23.29 22.97
CA ALA A 264 -23.66 23.19 23.87
C ALA A 264 -24.95 23.68 23.18
N PRO A 265 -26.13 23.26 23.68
CA PRO A 265 -27.43 23.72 23.22
C PRO A 265 -27.52 25.25 23.14
N SER A 266 -27.90 25.76 21.97
CA SER A 266 -28.04 27.20 21.71
C SER A 266 -29.27 27.48 20.83
N ALA A 267 -29.63 28.73 20.68
CA ALA A 267 -30.71 29.13 19.79
C ALA A 267 -30.37 28.77 18.31
N GLN A 268 -29.07 28.81 17.94
CA GLN A 268 -28.60 28.44 16.60
C GLN A 268 -28.70 26.93 16.34
N SER A 269 -28.40 26.11 17.36
CA SER A 269 -28.53 24.64 17.29
C SER A 269 -29.95 24.16 17.58
N LYS A 270 -30.93 25.08 17.74
CA LYS A 270 -32.32 24.76 18.11
C LYS A 270 -32.42 23.91 19.40
N GLY A 271 -31.54 24.19 20.36
CA GLY A 271 -31.51 23.50 21.65
C GLY A 271 -30.79 22.15 21.61
N LYS A 272 -30.10 21.78 20.55
CA LYS A 272 -29.41 20.48 20.43
C LYS A 272 -27.92 20.60 20.71
N TRP A 273 -27.32 19.52 21.19
CA TRP A 273 -25.88 19.34 21.21
C TRP A 273 -25.38 19.05 19.82
N LEU A 274 -24.32 19.72 19.38
CA LEU A 274 -23.66 19.48 18.11
C LEU A 274 -22.27 18.92 18.38
N TYR A 275 -21.89 17.88 17.65
CA TYR A 275 -20.54 17.35 17.63
C TYR A 275 -20.02 17.33 16.20
N TYR A 276 -18.79 17.77 16.03
CA TYR A 276 -18.09 17.81 14.76
C TYR A 276 -16.68 17.30 14.95
N GLU A 277 -16.23 16.41 14.06
CA GLU A 277 -14.87 15.88 14.03
C GLU A 277 -14.32 15.98 12.62
N ARG A 278 -13.08 16.38 12.48
CA ARG A 278 -12.36 16.40 11.21
C ARG A 278 -10.96 15.84 11.44
N TYR A 279 -10.53 14.95 10.52
CA TYR A 279 -9.21 14.34 10.55
C TYR A 279 -8.60 14.30 9.15
N TYR A 280 -7.32 14.64 9.07
CA TYR A 280 -6.57 14.73 7.84
C TYR A 280 -5.35 13.85 7.93
N TYR A 281 -5.31 12.77 7.15
CA TYR A 281 -4.26 11.76 7.16
C TYR A 281 -4.00 11.26 5.75
N ASP A 282 -2.90 10.55 5.55
CA ASP A 282 -2.65 9.77 4.33
C ASP A 282 -1.68 8.64 4.63
N VAL A 283 -1.50 7.74 3.67
CA VAL A 283 -0.51 6.66 3.71
C VAL A 283 0.29 6.70 2.42
N PHE A 284 1.61 6.77 2.55
CA PHE A 284 2.52 6.89 1.42
C PHE A 284 3.56 5.78 1.43
N ALA A 285 3.76 5.14 0.28
CA ALA A 285 4.92 4.29 0.07
C ALA A 285 6.09 5.12 -0.46
N LEU A 286 7.27 4.91 0.13
CA LEU A 286 8.49 5.60 -0.29
C LEU A 286 9.11 4.87 -1.49
N ASN A 287 9.24 5.54 -2.64
CA ASN A 287 9.70 4.92 -3.90
C ASN A 287 11.03 4.16 -3.76
N GLN A 288 11.95 4.67 -2.95
CA GLN A 288 13.25 4.03 -2.73
C GLN A 288 13.18 2.79 -1.82
N ARG A 289 12.03 2.54 -1.19
CA ARG A 289 11.80 1.45 -0.25
C ARG A 289 10.63 0.54 -0.64
N LEU A 290 10.10 0.68 -1.85
CA LEU A 290 9.03 -0.19 -2.37
C LEU A 290 9.35 -1.68 -2.28
N PRO A 291 10.62 -2.15 -2.43
CA PRO A 291 10.97 -3.54 -2.18
C PRO A 291 10.61 -4.06 -0.78
N GLY A 292 10.39 -3.17 0.18
CA GLY A 292 9.94 -3.50 1.53
C GLY A 292 8.46 -3.84 1.64
N ILE A 293 7.73 -3.98 0.53
CA ILE A 293 6.30 -4.34 0.52
C ILE A 293 6.12 -5.49 -0.46
N PHE A 294 5.66 -6.63 0.05
CA PHE A 294 5.37 -7.82 -0.75
C PHE A 294 4.09 -8.48 -0.28
N MET A 295 3.27 -8.99 -1.20
CA MET A 295 2.01 -9.62 -0.85
C MET A 295 1.61 -10.77 -1.75
N ASN A 296 0.81 -11.67 -1.21
CA ASN A 296 0.04 -12.65 -1.97
C ASN A 296 -1.40 -12.17 -2.12
N MET A 297 -1.89 -12.13 -3.35
CA MET A 297 -3.29 -11.80 -3.67
C MET A 297 -3.95 -12.94 -4.44
N ALA A 298 -5.28 -13.05 -4.32
CA ALA A 298 -6.08 -14.10 -4.96
C ALA A 298 -6.04 -14.10 -6.51
N ALA A 299 -5.60 -13.00 -7.13
CA ALA A 299 -5.34 -12.90 -8.56
C ALA A 299 -4.43 -11.71 -8.84
N ASN A 300 -3.63 -11.80 -9.90
CA ASN A 300 -2.81 -10.68 -10.35
C ASN A 300 -3.65 -9.46 -10.70
N PRO A 301 -3.19 -8.25 -10.34
CA PRO A 301 -3.85 -7.02 -10.76
C PRO A 301 -3.76 -6.85 -12.27
N THR A 302 -4.74 -6.18 -12.85
CA THR A 302 -4.64 -5.73 -14.25
C THR A 302 -3.70 -4.53 -14.31
N ILE A 303 -2.67 -4.59 -15.15
CA ILE A 303 -1.85 -3.42 -15.41
C ILE A 303 -2.66 -2.41 -16.23
N THR A 304 -2.70 -1.18 -15.75
CA THR A 304 -3.29 -0.07 -16.50
C THR A 304 -2.20 0.72 -17.22
N ASN A 305 -2.56 1.39 -18.31
CA ASN A 305 -1.68 2.35 -19.00
C ASN A 305 -1.49 3.59 -18.13
N ASN A 306 -0.56 3.52 -17.18
CA ASN A 306 -0.33 4.55 -16.13
C ASN A 306 0.97 5.33 -16.32
N LEU A 307 1.83 4.94 -17.26
CA LEU A 307 3.02 5.72 -17.59
C LEU A 307 2.71 6.72 -18.70
N THR A 308 3.11 7.95 -18.48
CA THR A 308 3.00 9.00 -19.50
C THR A 308 4.20 8.91 -20.45
N VAL A 309 3.99 8.28 -21.60
CA VAL A 309 5.00 8.09 -22.66
C VAL A 309 4.79 9.13 -23.74
N LYS A 310 5.85 9.84 -24.10
CA LYS A 310 5.85 10.85 -25.16
C LYS A 310 6.88 10.45 -26.22
N SER A 311 6.51 10.62 -27.48
CA SER A 311 7.36 10.37 -28.64
C SER A 311 7.49 11.66 -29.44
N VAL A 312 8.70 12.06 -29.73
CA VAL A 312 9.00 13.23 -30.60
C VAL A 312 9.98 12.82 -31.70
N ALA A 313 9.94 13.55 -32.80
CA ALA A 313 10.85 13.30 -33.91
C ALA A 313 12.33 13.39 -33.45
N GLY A 314 13.09 12.36 -33.75
CA GLY A 314 14.55 12.30 -33.63
C GLY A 314 15.27 12.65 -34.94
N GLY A 315 16.44 12.02 -35.17
CA GLY A 315 17.08 12.03 -36.48
C GLY A 315 16.31 11.19 -37.51
N SER A 316 16.77 11.15 -38.77
CA SER A 316 16.12 10.38 -39.84
C SER A 316 15.85 8.92 -39.43
N GLY A 317 14.60 8.47 -39.53
CA GLY A 317 14.16 7.13 -39.11
C GLY A 317 14.22 6.84 -37.64
N LYS A 318 14.32 7.88 -36.78
CA LYS A 318 14.41 7.76 -35.29
C LYS A 318 13.37 8.58 -34.59
N THR A 319 13.00 8.11 -33.45
CA THR A 319 12.16 8.83 -32.45
C THR A 319 12.92 8.99 -31.14
N VAL A 320 12.65 10.05 -30.41
CA VAL A 320 13.08 10.23 -29.03
C VAL A 320 11.88 10.01 -28.14
N VAL A 321 11.99 9.06 -27.22
CA VAL A 321 10.91 8.66 -26.33
C VAL A 321 11.25 9.05 -24.90
N THR A 322 10.32 9.71 -24.25
CA THR A 322 10.45 10.11 -22.84
C THR A 322 9.28 9.58 -22.01
N VAL A 323 9.57 9.24 -20.76
CA VAL A 323 8.59 8.86 -19.76
C VAL A 323 8.71 9.86 -18.60
N ASP A 324 7.58 10.46 -18.22
CA ASP A 324 7.56 11.49 -17.19
C ASP A 324 7.79 10.92 -15.79
N GLN A 325 7.35 9.67 -15.55
CA GLN A 325 7.50 9.01 -14.25
C GLN A 325 8.93 8.50 -14.04
N PRO A 326 9.52 8.71 -12.85
CA PRO A 326 10.81 8.13 -12.52
C PRO A 326 10.71 6.60 -12.39
N ILE A 327 11.74 5.89 -12.82
CA ILE A 327 11.84 4.45 -12.64
C ILE A 327 12.04 4.16 -11.15
N PRO A 328 11.16 3.37 -10.49
CA PRO A 328 11.32 2.99 -9.09
C PRO A 328 12.61 2.21 -8.85
N TYR A 329 13.14 2.30 -7.62
CA TYR A 329 14.32 1.52 -7.24
C TYR A 329 14.06 0.02 -7.38
N GLY A 330 15.00 -0.72 -7.97
CA GLY A 330 14.88 -2.17 -8.19
C GLY A 330 14.11 -2.54 -9.47
N MET A 331 13.60 -1.56 -10.22
CA MET A 331 12.98 -1.79 -11.51
C MET A 331 13.90 -1.36 -12.67
N THR A 332 13.65 -1.94 -13.82
CA THR A 332 14.29 -1.58 -15.08
C THR A 332 13.21 -1.30 -16.12
N ALA A 333 13.47 -0.34 -17.00
CA ALA A 333 12.57 -0.01 -18.10
C ALA A 333 12.96 -0.76 -19.37
N TYR A 334 11.94 -1.27 -20.06
CA TYR A 334 12.04 -1.93 -21.36
C TYR A 334 11.07 -1.32 -22.34
N TYR A 335 11.33 -1.46 -23.64
CA TYR A 335 10.39 -1.05 -24.65
C TYR A 335 10.22 -2.10 -25.75
N LYS A 336 9.08 -2.01 -26.41
CA LYS A 336 8.76 -2.79 -27.60
C LYS A 336 8.02 -1.91 -28.60
N THR A 337 8.35 -2.05 -29.88
CA THR A 337 7.64 -1.37 -30.98
C THR A 337 6.78 -2.38 -31.73
N ASN A 338 5.59 -1.96 -32.12
CA ASN A 338 4.64 -2.78 -32.87
C ASN A 338 3.94 -1.95 -33.91
N THR A 339 3.71 -2.57 -35.09
CA THR A 339 2.92 -1.97 -36.16
C THR A 339 1.44 -2.23 -35.95
N GLY A 340 0.62 -1.22 -36.10
CA GLY A 340 -0.84 -1.30 -36.08
C GLY A 340 -1.51 -1.22 -34.70
N SER A 341 -0.90 -1.73 -33.63
CA SER A 341 -1.46 -1.63 -32.27
C SER A 341 -0.38 -1.68 -31.19
N ALA A 342 -0.67 -1.05 -30.05
CA ALA A 342 0.20 -1.13 -28.88
C ALA A 342 0.15 -2.53 -28.24
N THR A 343 1.29 -3.01 -27.73
CA THR A 343 1.35 -4.23 -26.92
C THR A 343 1.19 -3.87 -25.46
N ALA A 344 0.09 -4.31 -24.83
CA ALA A 344 -0.09 -4.19 -23.39
C ALA A 344 0.43 -5.47 -22.72
N PRO A 345 1.48 -5.40 -21.88
CA PRO A 345 1.91 -6.57 -21.13
C PRO A 345 0.91 -6.91 -20.02
N THR A 346 0.85 -8.18 -19.63
CA THR A 346 0.10 -8.59 -18.45
C THR A 346 0.96 -8.42 -17.19
N TYR A 347 0.33 -8.28 -16.01
CA TYR A 347 1.08 -8.18 -14.76
C TYR A 347 1.89 -9.44 -14.50
N GLY A 348 3.17 -9.27 -14.16
CA GLY A 348 4.08 -10.40 -13.97
C GLY A 348 4.55 -11.08 -15.25
N GLU A 349 4.20 -10.58 -16.44
CA GLU A 349 4.74 -11.09 -17.70
C GLU A 349 6.24 -10.88 -17.77
N ASP A 350 6.97 -11.93 -18.14
CA ASP A 350 8.41 -11.83 -18.35
C ASP A 350 8.72 -11.08 -19.64
N ILE A 351 9.16 -9.84 -19.50
CA ILE A 351 9.54 -8.97 -20.61
C ILE A 351 11.06 -8.84 -20.80
N SER A 352 11.85 -9.78 -20.27
CA SER A 352 13.32 -9.80 -20.43
C SER A 352 13.77 -9.85 -21.89
N SER A 353 12.92 -10.31 -22.80
CA SER A 353 13.15 -10.32 -24.23
C SER A 353 12.92 -8.95 -24.91
N TRP A 354 12.35 -7.98 -24.22
CA TRP A 354 12.15 -6.63 -24.74
C TRP A 354 13.48 -5.85 -24.72
N THR A 355 13.55 -4.79 -25.49
CA THR A 355 14.76 -3.95 -25.56
C THR A 355 14.86 -3.06 -24.31
N PRO A 356 16.03 -2.98 -23.64
CA PRO A 356 16.23 -2.05 -22.55
C PRO A 356 15.95 -0.59 -22.97
N PHE A 357 15.22 0.14 -22.16
CA PHE A 357 14.82 1.52 -22.41
C PHE A 357 15.69 2.51 -21.62
N VAL A 358 16.18 3.52 -22.32
CA VAL A 358 16.87 4.66 -21.71
C VAL A 358 16.06 5.91 -22.02
N ASN A 359 15.63 6.62 -20.97
CA ASN A 359 14.78 7.80 -21.10
C ASN A 359 15.47 8.91 -21.91
N GLY A 360 14.81 9.39 -22.95
CA GLY A 360 15.35 10.43 -23.84
C GLY A 360 16.36 9.93 -24.88
N ALA A 361 16.66 8.63 -24.96
CA ALA A 361 17.52 8.08 -26.03
C ALA A 361 16.76 7.97 -27.36
N ALA A 362 17.51 8.11 -28.45
CA ALA A 362 16.95 7.95 -29.79
C ALA A 362 16.74 6.46 -30.12
N ILE A 363 15.54 6.09 -30.53
CA ILE A 363 15.12 4.74 -30.88
C ILE A 363 14.82 4.69 -32.38
N THR A 364 15.28 3.65 -33.09
CA THR A 364 14.90 3.42 -34.48
C THR A 364 13.49 2.86 -34.53
N ALA A 365 12.57 3.59 -35.14
CA ALA A 365 11.17 3.20 -35.26
C ALA A 365 10.50 3.95 -36.42
N THR A 366 9.47 3.34 -37.01
CA THR A 366 8.72 3.89 -38.14
C THR A 366 7.61 4.81 -37.65
N ALA A 367 7.42 5.95 -38.30
CA ALA A 367 6.31 6.86 -37.97
C ALA A 367 4.96 6.14 -38.10
N GLY A 368 4.10 6.31 -37.11
CA GLY A 368 2.78 5.66 -37.05
C GLY A 368 2.77 4.29 -36.37
N ASP A 369 3.93 3.67 -36.10
CA ASP A 369 4.01 2.50 -35.22
C ASP A 369 3.67 2.88 -33.77
N TYR A 370 3.42 1.88 -32.94
CA TYR A 370 3.23 2.05 -31.50
C TYR A 370 4.48 1.67 -30.74
N ILE A 371 4.86 2.45 -29.75
CA ILE A 371 5.87 2.10 -28.77
C ILE A 371 5.23 1.92 -27.41
N THR A 372 5.53 0.79 -26.79
CA THR A 372 5.15 0.50 -25.40
C THR A 372 6.41 0.52 -24.56
N VAL A 373 6.40 1.32 -23.48
CA VAL A 373 7.44 1.29 -22.44
C VAL A 373 6.85 0.64 -21.22
N ALA A 374 7.55 -0.32 -20.63
CA ALA A 374 7.14 -1.01 -19.43
C ALA A 374 8.25 -0.98 -18.38
N PHE A 375 7.86 -0.77 -17.12
CA PHE A 375 8.74 -0.92 -15.97
C PHE A 375 8.58 -2.33 -15.41
N ALA A 376 9.68 -3.02 -15.21
CA ALA A 376 9.70 -4.39 -14.74
C ALA A 376 10.58 -4.52 -13.50
N ASN A 377 10.14 -5.34 -12.57
CA ASN A 377 10.95 -5.76 -11.44
C ASN A 377 12.00 -6.76 -11.91
N THR A 378 13.27 -6.43 -11.75
CA THR A 378 14.41 -7.26 -12.16
C THR A 378 15.26 -7.71 -11.01
N THR A 379 15.14 -7.08 -9.86
CA THR A 379 16.00 -7.32 -8.71
C THR A 379 15.46 -8.46 -7.84
N GLY A 380 16.27 -9.46 -7.57
CA GLY A 380 15.90 -10.61 -6.74
C GLY A 380 15.00 -11.65 -7.42
N VAL A 381 14.66 -11.44 -8.69
CA VAL A 381 13.83 -12.40 -9.43
C VAL A 381 14.69 -13.60 -9.89
N PRO A 382 14.29 -14.84 -9.59
CA PRO A 382 15.02 -16.02 -10.02
C PRO A 382 15.15 -16.13 -11.54
N GLY A 383 16.31 -16.55 -12.02
CA GLY A 383 16.54 -16.81 -13.45
C GLY A 383 16.73 -15.61 -14.34
N GLY A 384 16.96 -14.40 -13.77
CA GLY A 384 17.23 -13.18 -14.56
C GLY A 384 16.01 -12.66 -15.32
N LYS A 385 14.82 -13.02 -14.90
CA LYS A 385 13.55 -12.59 -15.49
C LYS A 385 13.22 -11.14 -15.14
N SER A 386 12.36 -10.52 -15.93
CA SER A 386 11.91 -9.14 -15.77
C SER A 386 10.40 -9.08 -15.82
N PHE A 387 9.77 -8.98 -14.65
CA PHE A 387 8.31 -9.04 -14.52
C PHE A 387 7.67 -7.66 -14.65
N ALA A 388 6.85 -7.49 -15.68
CA ALA A 388 6.13 -6.26 -15.97
C ALA A 388 5.16 -5.89 -14.82
N ALA A 389 5.20 -4.63 -14.39
CA ALA A 389 4.33 -4.10 -13.33
C ALA A 389 3.61 -2.80 -13.74
N GLN A 390 4.20 -2.01 -14.61
CA GLN A 390 3.64 -0.75 -15.11
C GLN A 390 3.94 -0.62 -16.60
N TYR A 391 3.06 0.03 -17.36
CA TYR A 391 3.35 0.33 -18.75
C TYR A 391 2.71 1.64 -19.22
N GLY A 392 3.19 2.15 -20.32
CA GLY A 392 2.61 3.26 -21.06
C GLY A 392 2.87 3.11 -22.53
N THR A 393 2.05 3.74 -23.37
CA THR A 393 2.14 3.65 -24.83
C THR A 393 2.11 5.01 -25.49
N ALA A 394 2.78 5.14 -26.61
CA ALA A 394 2.71 6.30 -27.50
C ALA A 394 2.72 5.88 -28.96
N VAL A 395 2.18 6.73 -29.82
CA VAL A 395 2.37 6.62 -31.28
C VAL A 395 3.72 7.21 -31.64
N VAL A 396 4.48 6.49 -32.44
CA VAL A 396 5.84 6.89 -32.87
C VAL A 396 5.77 8.10 -33.82
N VAL A 397 6.49 9.15 -33.45
CA VAL A 397 6.78 10.30 -34.30
C VAL A 397 8.26 10.21 -34.67
N SER A 398 8.57 9.83 -35.90
CA SER A 398 9.96 9.75 -36.37
C SER A 398 10.37 10.98 -37.18
N GLY A 399 11.67 11.31 -37.14
CA GLY A 399 12.24 12.33 -38.01
C GLY A 399 12.29 11.86 -39.50
N SER A 400 12.04 12.76 -40.38
CA SER A 400 12.17 12.58 -41.85
C SER A 400 13.62 12.54 -42.30
#